data_5cc0ddbc023554d1451073b2a4f8d032
#
_entry.id   5cc0ddbc023554d1451073b2a4f8d032
#
_cell.length_a   1.000
_cell.length_b   1.000
_cell.length_c   1.000
_cell.angle_alpha   90.00
_cell.angle_beta   90.00
_cell.angle_gamma   90.00
#
_symmetry.space_group_name_H-M   'P 1'
#
loop_
_entity.id
_entity.type
_entity.pdbx_description
1 polymer ?
#
loop_
_entity_poly.entity_id
_entity_poly.type
_entity_poly.pdbx_seq_one_letter_code
_entity_poly.pdbx_strand_id
1 'polypeptide(L)'
;MPPSRTARPLIPPSVWLTAGRYSGTSAHDVLRRTLHRLEDSGDIDSFLELPEEPPGAGPEPRHDTPDLVFQARARVAGSVTVRARLSVGPGTGGDRPWVLVAEAEQPWDLVWPSPTGMFWPMDEPDVEWDHDAATGLRLGEISPLPEDDKAVRRLMRACARNANGNGWNIHVVVHEAMTTDDRGRVPLARWLPPGLRHRVVEHRAAPHQLRVVNWALRDCGVEVPRGGAVVLPGSPVPDGYDAGEFSVRAVFLDGTRPADLVDAVTRFAALPRPLPAGAEAALTALREDWRLLNLEEELARERRLVSLYAEALEAMTTSRDLYREAAESAHEALTAYRGAAGASGVRALPPGTPAPSPMQQLTRTFERLRFGSRARRPSPAGEGRRAALPAADAQSTSSGP
;
A
#
# COMPACT_ATOMS: atom_id res chain seq x y z
N MET A 1 -12.02 13.06 25.90
CA MET A 1 -10.78 12.50 25.34
C MET A 1 -10.88 12.63 23.83
N PRO A 2 -9.95 13.28 23.12
CA PRO A 2 -9.94 13.27 21.68
C PRO A 2 -9.65 11.82 21.20
N PRO A 3 -10.28 11.34 20.12
CA PRO A 3 -10.00 10.02 19.60
C PRO A 3 -8.52 9.93 19.22
N SER A 4 -7.84 8.89 19.70
CA SER A 4 -6.47 8.56 19.28
C SER A 4 -6.44 8.48 17.78
N ARG A 5 -5.73 9.41 17.13
CA ARG A 5 -5.41 9.31 15.71
C ARG A 5 -4.56 8.04 15.56
N THR A 6 -5.17 6.99 15.05
CA THR A 6 -4.42 5.80 14.62
C THR A 6 -3.38 6.28 13.63
N ALA A 7 -2.11 6.14 13.97
CA ALA A 7 -1.01 6.49 13.07
C ALA A 7 -1.15 5.65 11.80
N ARG A 8 -1.14 6.30 10.63
CA ARG A 8 -1.17 5.58 9.36
C ARG A 8 0.11 4.75 9.22
N PRO A 9 0.04 3.55 8.61
CA PRO A 9 1.24 2.78 8.34
C PRO A 9 2.19 3.56 7.43
N LEU A 10 3.49 3.34 7.58
CA LEU A 10 4.51 3.96 6.74
C LEU A 10 4.64 3.22 5.40
N ILE A 11 5.10 3.92 4.37
CA ILE A 11 5.47 3.30 3.09
C ILE A 11 6.65 2.37 3.34
N PRO A 12 6.55 1.06 3.04
CA PRO A 12 7.69 0.15 3.13
C PRO A 12 8.81 0.57 2.16
N PRO A 13 10.10 0.41 2.53
CA PRO A 13 11.22 0.84 1.70
C PRO A 13 11.32 0.08 0.36
N SER A 14 10.72 -1.10 0.24
CA SER A 14 10.65 -1.89 -0.99
C SER A 14 9.52 -1.47 -1.93
N VAL A 15 8.66 -0.52 -1.50
CA VAL A 15 7.45 -0.14 -2.24
C VAL A 15 7.65 1.19 -2.95
N TRP A 16 7.27 1.20 -4.21
CA TRP A 16 7.17 2.39 -5.05
C TRP A 16 5.71 2.66 -5.39
N LEU A 17 5.26 3.91 -5.23
CA LEU A 17 3.87 4.34 -5.38
C LEU A 17 3.78 5.57 -6.26
N THR A 18 2.81 5.61 -7.16
CA THR A 18 2.40 6.81 -7.88
C THR A 18 0.93 6.71 -8.29
N ALA A 19 0.32 7.85 -8.48
CA ALA A 19 -1.02 7.95 -9.04
C ALA A 19 -1.08 9.07 -10.07
N GLY A 20 -1.92 8.88 -11.06
CA GLY A 20 -2.08 9.86 -12.13
C GLY A 20 -3.45 9.80 -12.77
N ARG A 21 -3.54 10.50 -13.89
CA ARG A 21 -4.72 10.49 -14.76
C ARG A 21 -4.29 10.18 -16.18
N TYR A 22 -5.13 9.45 -16.85
CA TYR A 22 -5.06 9.23 -18.28
C TYR A 22 -6.11 10.11 -18.96
N SER A 23 -5.67 10.92 -19.90
CA SER A 23 -6.56 11.72 -20.73
C SER A 23 -6.50 11.19 -22.16
N GLY A 24 -7.53 10.46 -22.56
CA GLY A 24 -7.58 9.87 -23.91
C GLY A 24 -8.69 8.86 -24.05
N THR A 25 -8.85 8.38 -25.28
CA THR A 25 -9.72 7.26 -25.64
C THR A 25 -8.91 5.97 -25.66
N SER A 26 -9.53 4.83 -25.34
CA SER A 26 -8.88 3.52 -25.52
C SER A 26 -7.71 3.23 -24.57
N ALA A 27 -7.79 3.64 -23.30
CA ALA A 27 -6.80 3.32 -22.26
C ALA A 27 -6.38 1.84 -22.29
N HIS A 28 -7.35 0.95 -22.43
CA HIS A 28 -7.14 -0.49 -22.49
C HIS A 28 -6.22 -0.92 -23.64
N ASP A 29 -6.52 -0.47 -24.86
CA ASP A 29 -5.76 -0.87 -26.04
C ASP A 29 -4.33 -0.32 -26.04
N VAL A 30 -4.17 0.90 -25.52
CA VAL A 30 -2.86 1.53 -25.37
C VAL A 30 -2.01 0.74 -24.39
N LEU A 31 -2.54 0.43 -23.20
CA LEU A 31 -1.84 -0.33 -22.16
C LEU A 31 -1.44 -1.72 -22.69
N ARG A 32 -2.38 -2.43 -23.26
CA ARG A 32 -2.15 -3.79 -23.77
C ARG A 32 -1.07 -3.82 -24.85
N ARG A 33 -1.12 -2.92 -25.83
CA ARG A 33 -0.08 -2.81 -26.86
C ARG A 33 1.28 -2.51 -26.28
N THR A 34 1.32 -1.62 -25.29
CA THR A 34 2.56 -1.24 -24.63
C THR A 34 3.17 -2.39 -23.87
N LEU A 35 2.38 -3.08 -23.06
CA LEU A 35 2.86 -4.20 -22.26
C LEU A 35 3.33 -5.35 -23.15
N HIS A 36 2.65 -5.64 -24.25
CA HIS A 36 3.13 -6.61 -25.26
C HIS A 36 4.46 -6.19 -25.84
N ARG A 37 4.62 -4.93 -26.24
CA ARG A 37 5.88 -4.44 -26.79
C ARG A 37 7.03 -4.56 -25.77
N LEU A 38 6.77 -4.23 -24.49
CA LEU A 38 7.76 -4.34 -23.42
C LEU A 38 8.13 -5.80 -23.11
N GLU A 39 7.18 -6.72 -23.20
CA GLU A 39 7.43 -8.16 -23.09
C GLU A 39 8.24 -8.68 -24.30
N ASP A 40 7.87 -8.29 -25.51
CA ASP A 40 8.57 -8.66 -26.73
C ASP A 40 10.01 -8.11 -26.80
N SER A 41 10.25 -6.92 -26.22
CA SER A 41 11.60 -6.33 -26.12
C SER A 41 12.42 -6.90 -24.94
N GLY A 42 11.78 -7.62 -24.02
CA GLY A 42 12.43 -8.16 -22.82
C GLY A 42 12.64 -7.12 -21.70
N ASP A 43 11.99 -5.96 -21.81
CA ASP A 43 12.03 -4.93 -20.76
C ASP A 43 11.22 -5.36 -19.52
N ILE A 44 10.20 -6.19 -19.73
CA ILE A 44 9.46 -6.88 -18.66
C ILE A 44 9.50 -8.39 -18.90
N ASP A 45 9.44 -9.17 -17.82
CA ASP A 45 9.45 -10.64 -17.91
C ASP A 45 8.11 -11.18 -18.42
N SER A 46 7.00 -10.58 -17.97
CA SER A 46 5.63 -10.97 -18.31
C SER A 46 4.61 -9.98 -17.75
N PHE A 47 3.41 -10.01 -18.29
CA PHE A 47 2.27 -9.28 -17.76
C PHE A 47 0.98 -10.11 -17.81
N LEU A 48 -0.02 -9.69 -17.05
CA LEU A 48 -1.34 -10.31 -16.99
C LEU A 48 -2.41 -9.22 -16.85
N GLU A 49 -3.40 -9.28 -17.71
CA GLU A 49 -4.64 -8.53 -17.57
C GLU A 49 -5.60 -9.32 -16.68
N LEU A 50 -6.04 -8.73 -15.58
CA LEU A 50 -7.02 -9.38 -14.72
C LEU A 50 -8.42 -9.15 -15.27
N PRO A 51 -9.26 -10.19 -15.29
CA PRO A 51 -10.64 -10.04 -15.68
C PRO A 51 -11.35 -9.06 -14.75
N GLU A 52 -12.23 -8.27 -15.32
CA GLU A 52 -13.14 -7.42 -14.57
C GLU A 52 -13.90 -8.30 -13.54
N GLU A 53 -13.81 -7.97 -12.26
CA GLU A 53 -14.61 -8.71 -11.28
C GLU A 53 -16.08 -8.54 -11.64
N PRO A 54 -16.85 -9.64 -11.81
CA PRO A 54 -18.26 -9.51 -12.05
C PRO A 54 -18.84 -8.71 -10.87
N PRO A 55 -19.76 -7.75 -11.13
CA PRO A 55 -20.36 -6.95 -10.09
C PRO A 55 -20.89 -7.91 -9.02
N GLY A 56 -20.19 -7.96 -7.89
CA GLY A 56 -20.50 -8.88 -6.82
C GLY A 56 -21.94 -8.72 -6.43
N ALA A 57 -22.62 -9.81 -6.07
CA ALA A 57 -24.01 -9.85 -5.62
C ALA A 57 -24.26 -9.08 -4.30
N GLY A 58 -23.55 -7.97 -4.08
CA GLY A 58 -23.72 -7.04 -2.98
C GLY A 58 -24.65 -5.88 -3.38
N PRO A 59 -25.42 -5.34 -2.44
CA PRO A 59 -26.51 -4.41 -2.74
C PRO A 59 -26.08 -2.99 -3.14
N GLU A 60 -24.78 -2.67 -3.25
CA GLU A 60 -24.32 -1.34 -3.66
C GLU A 60 -23.16 -1.43 -4.66
N PRO A 61 -23.25 -0.73 -5.82
CA PRO A 61 -22.11 -0.54 -6.70
C PRO A 61 -21.06 0.31 -5.97
N ARG A 62 -19.91 -0.28 -5.64
CA ARG A 62 -18.78 0.46 -5.11
C ARG A 62 -18.21 1.33 -6.23
N HIS A 63 -18.38 2.64 -6.13
CA HIS A 63 -17.85 3.62 -7.10
C HIS A 63 -16.31 3.60 -7.26
N ASP A 64 -15.59 2.84 -6.44
CA ASP A 64 -14.13 2.78 -6.41
C ASP A 64 -13.54 1.49 -7.03
N THR A 65 -14.36 0.64 -7.67
CA THR A 65 -13.83 -0.57 -8.31
C THR A 65 -13.10 -0.18 -9.60
N PRO A 66 -11.82 -0.56 -9.81
CA PRO A 66 -11.10 -0.26 -11.04
C PRO A 66 -11.71 -1.05 -12.22
N ASP A 67 -11.88 -0.39 -13.36
CA ASP A 67 -12.38 -1.03 -14.59
C ASP A 67 -11.31 -1.90 -15.26
N LEU A 68 -10.03 -1.51 -15.13
CA LEU A 68 -8.91 -2.22 -15.74
C LEU A 68 -7.83 -2.47 -14.70
N VAL A 69 -7.34 -3.69 -14.65
CA VAL A 69 -6.24 -4.07 -13.77
C VAL A 69 -5.21 -4.87 -14.54
N PHE A 70 -3.97 -4.42 -14.49
CA PHE A 70 -2.83 -5.14 -15.05
C PHE A 70 -1.82 -5.45 -13.96
N GLN A 71 -1.24 -6.64 -14.03
CA GLN A 71 -0.07 -7.03 -13.27
C GLN A 71 1.09 -7.21 -14.23
N ALA A 72 2.28 -6.76 -13.82
CA ALA A 72 3.49 -6.95 -14.61
C ALA A 72 4.66 -7.30 -13.70
N ARG A 73 5.58 -8.07 -14.24
CA ARG A 73 6.79 -8.51 -13.59
C ARG A 73 7.99 -8.08 -14.42
N ALA A 74 8.99 -7.53 -13.74
CA ALA A 74 10.25 -7.15 -14.37
C ALA A 74 11.41 -7.45 -13.42
N ARG A 75 12.63 -7.36 -13.94
CA ARG A 75 13.86 -7.46 -13.16
C ARG A 75 14.67 -6.19 -13.26
N VAL A 76 15.18 -5.72 -12.13
CA VAL A 76 16.10 -4.59 -12.05
C VAL A 76 17.44 -5.06 -11.48
N ALA A 77 18.52 -4.34 -11.76
CA ALA A 77 19.88 -4.70 -11.35
C ALA A 77 20.26 -6.17 -11.66
N GLY A 78 19.71 -6.70 -12.73
CA GLY A 78 19.97 -8.05 -13.24
C GLY A 78 19.26 -9.21 -12.52
N SER A 79 18.88 -9.06 -11.25
CA SER A 79 18.32 -10.19 -10.48
C SER A 79 17.14 -9.84 -9.57
N VAL A 80 16.92 -8.58 -9.25
CA VAL A 80 15.87 -8.19 -8.30
C VAL A 80 14.52 -8.18 -9.00
N THR A 81 13.61 -9.01 -8.52
CA THR A 81 12.25 -9.07 -9.05
C THR A 81 11.43 -7.88 -8.56
N VAL A 82 10.74 -7.24 -9.49
CA VAL A 82 9.75 -6.19 -9.25
C VAL A 82 8.39 -6.69 -9.68
N ARG A 83 7.43 -6.62 -8.79
CA ARG A 83 6.01 -6.88 -9.07
C ARG A 83 5.30 -5.55 -9.13
N ALA A 84 4.52 -5.31 -10.16
CA ALA A 84 3.76 -4.09 -10.33
C ALA A 84 2.28 -4.39 -10.60
N ARG A 85 1.40 -3.57 -10.02
CA ARG A 85 -0.04 -3.58 -10.29
C ARG A 85 -0.47 -2.18 -10.68
N LEU A 86 -1.07 -2.07 -11.86
CA LEU A 86 -1.79 -0.90 -12.30
C LEU A 86 -3.28 -1.14 -12.16
N SER A 87 -3.95 -0.17 -11.58
CA SER A 87 -5.41 -0.11 -11.52
C SER A 87 -5.88 1.19 -12.16
N VAL A 88 -6.77 1.09 -13.14
CA VAL A 88 -7.37 2.25 -13.82
C VAL A 88 -8.84 2.30 -13.44
N GLY A 89 -9.25 3.39 -12.83
CA GLY A 89 -10.62 3.60 -12.38
C GLY A 89 -11.57 4.05 -13.51
N PRO A 90 -12.88 4.06 -13.22
CA PRO A 90 -13.88 4.61 -14.12
C PRO A 90 -13.61 6.10 -14.37
N GLY A 91 -13.79 6.53 -15.60
CA GLY A 91 -13.58 7.91 -16.01
C GLY A 91 -14.84 8.56 -16.57
N THR A 92 -14.97 9.86 -16.36
CA THR A 92 -16.01 10.68 -16.99
C THR A 92 -15.34 11.59 -18.01
N GLY A 93 -15.81 11.57 -19.27
CA GLY A 93 -15.33 12.51 -20.29
C GLY A 93 -13.92 12.23 -20.82
N GLY A 94 -13.40 10.99 -20.67
CA GLY A 94 -12.08 10.60 -21.16
C GLY A 94 -10.93 10.77 -20.16
N ASP A 95 -11.20 11.31 -18.98
CA ASP A 95 -10.22 11.47 -17.90
C ASP A 95 -10.37 10.31 -16.89
N ARG A 96 -9.40 9.40 -16.82
CA ARG A 96 -9.44 8.20 -16.00
C ARG A 96 -8.33 8.21 -14.96
N PRO A 97 -8.66 8.14 -13.65
CA PRO A 97 -7.64 8.02 -12.60
C PRO A 97 -6.97 6.65 -12.67
N TRP A 98 -5.68 6.64 -12.42
CA TRP A 98 -4.93 5.38 -12.28
C TRP A 98 -4.01 5.41 -11.06
N VAL A 99 -3.75 4.22 -10.54
CA VAL A 99 -2.84 3.98 -9.43
C VAL A 99 -1.87 2.87 -9.82
N LEU A 100 -0.58 3.15 -9.68
CA LEU A 100 0.49 2.19 -9.87
C LEU A 100 1.20 1.94 -8.53
N VAL A 101 1.21 0.68 -8.14
CA VAL A 101 1.95 0.17 -6.99
C VAL A 101 2.94 -0.86 -7.47
N ALA A 102 4.20 -0.72 -7.08
CA ALA A 102 5.22 -1.72 -7.34
C ALA A 102 5.95 -2.09 -6.05
N GLU A 103 6.32 -3.35 -5.93
CA GLU A 103 7.07 -3.90 -4.81
C GLU A 103 8.25 -4.70 -5.33
N ALA A 104 9.45 -4.38 -4.81
CA ALA A 104 10.67 -5.10 -5.09
C ALA A 104 10.97 -6.09 -3.95
N GLU A 105 11.77 -7.14 -4.21
CA GLU A 105 12.21 -8.12 -3.21
C GLU A 105 13.13 -7.51 -2.14
N GLN A 106 13.67 -6.31 -2.40
CA GLN A 106 14.55 -5.58 -1.48
C GLN A 106 14.23 -4.08 -1.50
N PRO A 107 14.80 -3.27 -0.58
CA PRO A 107 14.58 -1.83 -0.57
C PRO A 107 14.84 -1.19 -1.93
N TRP A 108 13.96 -0.26 -2.33
CA TRP A 108 14.02 0.40 -3.63
C TRP A 108 15.26 1.29 -3.73
N ASP A 109 16.07 1.03 -4.75
CA ASP A 109 17.20 1.90 -5.07
C ASP A 109 16.77 2.94 -6.10
N LEU A 110 17.04 4.21 -5.81
CA LEU A 110 16.68 5.33 -6.69
C LEU A 110 17.42 5.35 -8.03
N VAL A 111 18.51 4.58 -8.17
CA VAL A 111 19.22 4.40 -9.45
C VAL A 111 18.48 3.45 -10.39
N TRP A 112 17.54 2.65 -9.90
CA TRP A 112 16.71 1.81 -10.74
C TRP A 112 15.69 2.64 -11.51
N PRO A 113 15.25 2.17 -12.70
CA PRO A 113 14.17 2.81 -13.42
C PRO A 113 12.93 2.92 -12.51
N SER A 114 12.15 4.00 -12.65
CA SER A 114 10.87 4.05 -11.98
C SER A 114 9.90 3.03 -12.60
N PRO A 115 9.00 2.41 -11.83
CA PRO A 115 7.96 1.55 -12.39
C PRO A 115 7.13 2.21 -13.50
N THR A 116 6.89 3.51 -13.41
CA THR A 116 6.24 4.24 -14.52
C THR A 116 7.08 4.20 -15.78
N GLY A 117 8.40 4.42 -15.69
CA GLY A 117 9.30 4.31 -16.84
C GLY A 117 9.50 2.87 -17.33
N MET A 118 9.26 1.87 -16.47
CA MET A 118 9.38 0.44 -16.83
C MET A 118 8.12 -0.12 -17.49
N PHE A 119 6.94 0.32 -17.10
CA PHE A 119 5.67 -0.28 -17.54
C PHE A 119 4.84 0.63 -18.44
N TRP A 120 5.24 1.90 -18.60
CA TRP A 120 4.55 2.85 -19.46
C TRP A 120 5.42 3.36 -20.60
N PRO A 121 4.85 3.54 -21.76
CA PRO A 121 5.55 4.25 -22.82
C PRO A 121 5.40 5.75 -22.59
N MET A 122 6.46 6.37 -22.10
CA MET A 122 6.52 7.83 -22.00
C MET A 122 6.80 8.50 -23.35
N ASP A 123 7.16 7.71 -24.38
CA ASP A 123 7.64 8.21 -25.68
C ASP A 123 6.58 8.17 -26.80
N GLU A 124 5.35 7.79 -26.51
CA GLU A 124 4.26 7.83 -27.48
C GLU A 124 3.62 9.23 -27.48
N PRO A 125 3.69 9.98 -28.60
CA PRO A 125 3.28 11.39 -28.65
C PRO A 125 1.79 11.65 -28.39
N ASP A 126 0.95 10.61 -28.50
CA ASP A 126 -0.50 10.70 -28.37
C ASP A 126 -1.02 10.12 -27.04
N VAL A 127 -0.12 9.77 -26.11
CA VAL A 127 -0.46 9.06 -24.86
C VAL A 127 -0.27 9.95 -23.66
N GLU A 128 -1.37 10.34 -23.04
CA GLU A 128 -1.40 11.23 -21.88
C GLU A 128 -1.62 10.47 -20.55
N TRP A 129 -0.64 9.61 -20.19
CA TRP A 129 -0.63 8.87 -18.92
C TRP A 129 0.09 9.58 -17.78
N ASP A 130 0.78 10.63 -18.07
CA ASP A 130 1.76 11.28 -17.22
C ASP A 130 1.22 12.46 -16.40
N HIS A 131 -0.11 12.57 -16.26
CA HIS A 131 -0.72 13.65 -15.50
C HIS A 131 -0.90 13.30 -14.03
N ASP A 132 -0.46 14.19 -13.14
CA ASP A 132 -0.69 14.07 -11.70
C ASP A 132 -2.19 14.11 -11.36
N ALA A 133 -2.64 13.14 -10.56
CA ALA A 133 -4.05 12.98 -10.23
C ALA A 133 -4.69 14.19 -9.54
N ALA A 134 -3.90 14.95 -8.78
CA ALA A 134 -4.41 16.05 -7.98
C ALA A 134 -4.43 17.38 -8.73
N THR A 135 -3.42 17.61 -9.55
CA THR A 135 -3.22 18.91 -10.23
C THR A 135 -3.55 18.88 -11.72
N GLY A 136 -3.54 17.68 -12.32
CA GLY A 136 -3.65 17.52 -13.76
C GLY A 136 -2.42 18.01 -14.54
N LEU A 137 -1.30 18.26 -13.86
CA LEU A 137 -0.04 18.69 -14.47
C LEU A 137 0.82 17.48 -14.82
N ARG A 138 1.68 17.62 -15.82
CA ARG A 138 2.51 16.51 -16.27
C ARG A 138 3.62 16.17 -15.27
N LEU A 139 3.82 14.88 -15.08
CA LEU A 139 4.93 14.34 -14.29
C LEU A 139 6.22 14.46 -15.09
N GLY A 140 7.28 14.95 -14.44
CA GLY A 140 8.59 15.04 -15.05
C GLY A 140 8.78 16.16 -16.08
N GLU A 141 7.77 16.98 -16.31
CA GLU A 141 7.84 18.15 -17.18
C GLU A 141 7.74 19.46 -16.41
N ILE A 142 8.12 20.55 -17.08
CA ILE A 142 7.97 21.91 -16.55
C ILE A 142 6.52 22.35 -16.69
N SER A 143 5.88 22.64 -15.58
CA SER A 143 4.52 23.16 -15.54
C SER A 143 4.53 24.64 -15.09
N PRO A 144 4.33 25.60 -16.01
CA PRO A 144 4.20 27.01 -15.63
C PRO A 144 2.92 27.21 -14.81
N LEU A 145 2.99 28.10 -13.81
CA LEU A 145 1.81 28.44 -13.04
C LEU A 145 0.81 29.25 -13.88
N PRO A 146 -0.49 29.11 -13.60
CA PRO A 146 -1.53 29.92 -14.24
C PRO A 146 -1.28 31.42 -14.05
N GLU A 147 -1.72 32.24 -15.00
CA GLU A 147 -1.61 33.71 -14.90
C GLU A 147 -2.58 34.30 -13.85
N ASP A 148 -3.71 33.66 -13.60
CA ASP A 148 -4.69 34.12 -12.61
C ASP A 148 -4.26 33.80 -11.18
N ASP A 149 -4.13 34.83 -10.35
CA ASP A 149 -3.77 34.71 -8.93
C ASP A 149 -4.67 33.76 -8.13
N LYS A 150 -5.97 33.68 -8.46
CA LYS A 150 -6.89 32.76 -7.77
C LYS A 150 -6.62 31.32 -8.14
N ALA A 151 -6.29 31.07 -9.40
CA ALA A 151 -5.90 29.76 -9.89
C ALA A 151 -4.57 29.30 -9.26
N VAL A 152 -3.55 30.19 -9.20
CA VAL A 152 -2.30 29.94 -8.49
C VAL A 152 -2.55 29.55 -7.04
N ARG A 153 -3.35 30.33 -6.31
CA ARG A 153 -3.67 30.06 -4.91
C ARG A 153 -4.38 28.73 -4.73
N ARG A 154 -5.32 28.39 -5.63
CA ARG A 154 -6.03 27.11 -5.59
C ARG A 154 -5.07 25.96 -5.81
N LEU A 155 -4.23 26.06 -6.84
CA LEU A 155 -3.23 25.04 -7.18
C LEU A 155 -2.25 24.82 -6.04
N MET A 156 -1.61 25.88 -5.52
CA MET A 156 -0.64 25.78 -4.42
C MET A 156 -1.24 25.18 -3.15
N ARG A 157 -2.48 25.56 -2.81
CA ARG A 157 -3.18 24.96 -1.68
C ARG A 157 -3.55 23.50 -1.93
N ALA A 158 -3.92 23.15 -3.17
CA ALA A 158 -4.16 21.75 -3.51
C ALA A 158 -2.88 20.91 -3.34
N CYS A 159 -1.73 21.41 -3.80
CA CYS A 159 -0.44 20.74 -3.64
C CYS A 159 -0.01 20.60 -2.17
N ALA A 160 -0.19 21.65 -1.36
CA ALA A 160 0.31 21.67 0.01
C ALA A 160 -0.61 21.00 1.04
N ARG A 161 -1.93 21.08 0.87
CA ARG A 161 -2.91 20.61 1.86
C ARG A 161 -3.51 19.25 1.56
N ASN A 162 -3.30 18.75 0.38
CA ASN A 162 -3.83 17.46 -0.06
C ASN A 162 -5.28 17.17 0.35
N ALA A 163 -6.21 17.85 -0.24
CA ALA A 163 -7.62 17.50 -0.07
C ALA A 163 -7.97 16.13 -0.69
N ASN A 164 -7.16 15.62 -1.63
CA ASN A 164 -7.53 14.50 -2.50
C ASN A 164 -6.42 13.46 -2.74
N GLY A 165 -5.45 13.27 -1.83
CA GLY A 165 -4.48 12.17 -1.99
C GLY A 165 -3.12 12.55 -2.60
N ASN A 166 -2.65 13.81 -2.53
CA ASN A 166 -1.37 14.28 -3.09
C ASN A 166 -0.10 13.62 -2.51
N GLY A 167 -0.23 12.72 -1.53
CA GLY A 167 0.91 11.98 -0.97
C GLY A 167 1.53 10.96 -1.93
N TRP A 168 0.97 10.78 -3.13
CA TRP A 168 1.50 9.87 -4.13
C TRP A 168 2.71 10.44 -4.87
N ASN A 169 2.67 11.73 -5.23
CA ASN A 169 3.71 12.41 -6.00
C ASN A 169 4.43 13.47 -5.15
N ILE A 170 5.59 13.93 -5.64
CA ILE A 170 6.42 14.94 -5.01
C ILE A 170 6.24 16.24 -5.77
N HIS A 171 5.76 17.28 -5.11
CA HIS A 171 5.58 18.59 -5.72
C HIS A 171 6.76 19.50 -5.38
N VAL A 172 7.35 20.09 -6.42
CA VAL A 172 8.46 21.05 -6.30
C VAL A 172 8.03 22.36 -6.91
N VAL A 173 8.20 23.45 -6.20
CA VAL A 173 7.94 24.81 -6.72
C VAL A 173 9.25 25.53 -6.93
N VAL A 174 9.52 25.92 -8.16
CA VAL A 174 10.72 26.68 -8.56
C VAL A 174 10.32 28.09 -8.92
N HIS A 175 10.97 29.09 -8.34
CA HIS A 175 10.78 30.49 -8.67
C HIS A 175 11.86 30.98 -9.64
N GLU A 176 11.46 31.41 -10.81
CA GLU A 176 12.33 32.00 -11.82
C GLU A 176 12.59 33.48 -11.49
N ALA A 177 13.77 33.79 -10.95
CA ALA A 177 14.10 35.17 -10.58
C ALA A 177 14.48 36.06 -11.77
N MET A 178 14.85 35.46 -12.89
CA MET A 178 15.33 36.16 -14.10
C MET A 178 14.54 35.73 -15.31
N THR A 179 14.44 36.60 -16.31
CA THR A 179 13.95 36.23 -17.64
C THR A 179 14.82 35.13 -18.20
N THR A 180 14.25 33.95 -18.29
CA THR A 180 14.94 32.81 -18.82
C THR A 180 15.09 32.94 -20.33
N ASP A 181 16.34 32.83 -20.80
CA ASP A 181 16.61 32.57 -22.20
C ASP A 181 16.03 31.17 -22.50
N ASP A 182 15.20 31.02 -23.51
CA ASP A 182 14.51 29.76 -23.87
C ASP A 182 15.45 28.58 -24.08
N ARG A 183 16.75 28.83 -24.19
CA ARG A 183 17.79 27.83 -24.40
C ARG A 183 18.20 27.01 -23.16
N GLY A 184 17.79 27.39 -21.97
CA GLY A 184 18.27 26.78 -20.73
C GLY A 184 17.22 26.02 -19.91
N ARG A 185 15.96 25.95 -20.36
CA ARG A 185 14.88 25.31 -19.60
C ARG A 185 14.92 23.79 -19.73
N VAL A 186 15.63 23.16 -18.80
CA VAL A 186 15.66 21.70 -18.69
C VAL A 186 14.77 21.27 -17.54
N PRO A 187 13.81 20.33 -17.73
CA PRO A 187 13.02 19.79 -16.64
C PRO A 187 13.89 19.18 -15.54
N LEU A 188 13.49 19.40 -14.28
CA LEU A 188 14.18 18.83 -13.11
C LEU A 188 14.31 17.31 -13.22
N ALA A 189 13.31 16.65 -13.76
CA ALA A 189 13.29 15.20 -13.96
C ALA A 189 14.50 14.66 -14.72
N ARG A 190 15.12 15.44 -15.63
CA ARG A 190 16.33 15.02 -16.34
C ARG A 190 17.55 14.89 -15.43
N TRP A 191 17.55 15.57 -14.31
CA TRP A 191 18.64 15.60 -13.35
C TRP A 191 18.41 14.66 -12.16
N LEU A 192 17.19 14.23 -11.94
CA LEU A 192 16.81 13.32 -10.87
C LEU A 192 17.28 11.88 -11.14
N PRO A 193 17.55 11.12 -10.08
CA PRO A 193 17.71 9.67 -10.19
C PRO A 193 16.53 9.04 -10.94
N PRO A 194 16.75 7.99 -11.76
CA PRO A 194 15.71 7.37 -12.58
C PRO A 194 14.45 7.00 -11.79
N GLY A 195 14.59 6.51 -10.56
CA GLY A 195 13.47 6.13 -9.69
C GLY A 195 12.57 7.29 -9.23
N LEU A 196 12.99 8.55 -9.42
CA LEU A 196 12.21 9.73 -9.04
C LEU A 196 11.63 10.50 -10.22
N ARG A 197 12.09 10.27 -11.44
CA ARG A 197 11.74 11.07 -12.62
C ARG A 197 10.25 11.23 -12.84
N HIS A 198 9.49 10.16 -12.66
CA HIS A 198 8.05 10.09 -12.92
C HIS A 198 7.20 10.16 -11.64
N ARG A 199 7.76 10.75 -10.57
CA ARG A 199 7.05 11.04 -9.31
C ARG A 199 7.06 12.51 -8.95
N VAL A 200 7.75 13.33 -9.73
CA VAL A 200 7.93 14.75 -9.44
C VAL A 200 7.08 15.59 -10.37
N VAL A 201 6.30 16.48 -9.76
CA VAL A 201 5.53 17.53 -10.43
C VAL A 201 6.27 18.85 -10.22
N GLU A 202 6.79 19.43 -11.29
CA GLU A 202 7.57 20.66 -11.26
C GLU A 202 6.71 21.88 -11.60
N HIS A 203 6.49 22.75 -10.62
CA HIS A 203 5.77 24.00 -10.78
C HIS A 203 6.73 25.14 -10.99
N ARG A 204 6.59 25.90 -12.08
CA ARG A 204 7.38 27.09 -12.36
C ARG A 204 6.61 28.36 -12.09
N ALA A 205 7.11 29.12 -11.11
CA ALA A 205 6.58 30.43 -10.76
C ALA A 205 7.37 31.53 -11.49
N ALA A 206 6.70 32.30 -12.31
CA ALA A 206 7.28 33.48 -12.96
C ALA A 206 7.72 34.53 -11.92
N PRO A 207 8.62 35.49 -12.28
CA PRO A 207 9.16 36.47 -11.36
C PRO A 207 8.11 37.28 -10.58
N HIS A 208 6.99 37.58 -11.20
CA HIS A 208 5.90 38.36 -10.58
C HIS A 208 4.98 37.53 -9.67
N GLN A 209 5.00 36.19 -9.79
CA GLN A 209 4.12 35.29 -9.05
C GLN A 209 4.61 34.92 -7.64
N LEU A 210 5.86 35.24 -7.28
CA LEU A 210 6.46 34.89 -5.98
C LEU A 210 5.58 35.27 -4.79
N ARG A 211 5.01 36.47 -4.82
CA ARG A 211 4.19 36.98 -3.73
C ARG A 211 2.90 36.16 -3.54
N VAL A 212 2.22 35.81 -4.62
CA VAL A 212 0.97 35.05 -4.56
C VAL A 212 1.22 33.59 -4.17
N VAL A 213 2.32 33.01 -4.64
CA VAL A 213 2.76 31.66 -4.26
C VAL A 213 3.06 31.60 -2.76
N ASN A 214 3.93 32.47 -2.25
CA ASN A 214 4.31 32.49 -0.82
C ASN A 214 3.10 32.82 0.07
N TRP A 215 2.19 33.68 -0.39
CA TRP A 215 0.97 33.92 0.36
C TRP A 215 0.04 32.70 0.41
N ALA A 216 0.00 31.86 -0.63
CA ALA A 216 -0.79 30.65 -0.66
C ALA A 216 -0.17 29.52 0.20
N LEU A 217 1.16 29.45 0.30
CA LEU A 217 1.91 28.44 1.04
C LEU A 217 2.12 28.78 2.52
N ARG A 218 1.92 30.03 2.92
CA ARG A 218 2.16 30.50 4.30
C ARG A 218 1.43 29.70 5.37
N ASP A 219 0.20 29.28 5.08
CA ASP A 219 -0.60 28.49 6.03
C ASP A 219 0.01 27.09 6.31
N CYS A 220 0.94 26.66 5.45
CA CYS A 220 1.66 25.38 5.60
C CYS A 220 3.09 25.59 6.12
N GLY A 221 3.46 26.82 6.49
CA GLY A 221 4.81 27.15 6.96
C GLY A 221 5.88 27.06 5.88
N VAL A 222 5.50 27.07 4.59
CA VAL A 222 6.42 26.90 3.46
C VAL A 222 6.61 28.25 2.76
N GLU A 223 7.86 28.54 2.39
CA GLU A 223 8.23 29.72 1.63
C GLU A 223 9.17 29.36 0.49
N VAL A 224 8.89 29.85 -0.71
CA VAL A 224 9.77 29.71 -1.88
C VAL A 224 10.76 30.87 -1.87
N PRO A 225 12.07 30.61 -1.85
CA PRO A 225 13.07 31.66 -1.93
C PRO A 225 13.06 32.34 -3.31
N ARG A 226 13.45 33.62 -3.35
CA ARG A 226 13.63 34.30 -4.62
C ARG A 226 14.74 33.64 -5.44
N GLY A 227 14.44 33.20 -6.65
CA GLY A 227 15.38 32.47 -7.53
C GLY A 227 15.77 31.09 -7.00
N GLY A 228 14.95 30.54 -6.10
CA GLY A 228 15.16 29.25 -5.51
C GLY A 228 13.99 28.30 -5.73
N ALA A 229 13.98 27.23 -4.98
CA ALA A 229 12.95 26.21 -5.04
C ALA A 229 12.63 25.65 -3.66
N VAL A 230 11.46 25.03 -3.53
CA VAL A 230 11.05 24.29 -2.33
C VAL A 230 10.37 23.00 -2.71
N VAL A 231 10.66 21.94 -1.96
CA VAL A 231 9.91 20.68 -2.02
C VAL A 231 8.73 20.79 -1.06
N LEU A 232 7.50 20.65 -1.56
CA LEU A 232 6.30 20.76 -0.72
C LEU A 232 6.12 19.53 0.16
N PRO A 233 5.65 19.70 1.41
CA PRO A 233 5.51 18.59 2.37
C PRO A 233 4.49 17.52 1.94
N GLY A 234 3.48 17.92 1.15
CA GLY A 234 2.32 17.08 0.92
C GLY A 234 1.45 16.95 2.18
N SER A 235 0.53 16.00 2.18
CA SER A 235 -0.30 15.68 3.34
C SER A 235 -0.59 14.17 3.37
N PRO A 236 -0.42 13.52 4.51
CA PRO A 236 0.13 14.07 5.74
C PRO A 236 1.61 14.48 5.59
N VAL A 237 2.03 15.46 6.36
CA VAL A 237 3.44 15.92 6.37
C VAL A 237 4.31 14.78 6.89
N PRO A 238 5.41 14.42 6.18
CA PRO A 238 6.33 13.38 6.64
C PRO A 238 7.00 13.75 7.97
N ASP A 239 7.24 12.76 8.80
CA ASP A 239 8.05 12.95 10.00
C ASP A 239 9.48 13.36 9.61
N GLY A 240 10.00 14.40 10.24
CA GLY A 240 11.31 14.96 9.91
C GLY A 240 11.31 15.97 8.76
N TYR A 241 10.16 16.35 8.21
CA TYR A 241 10.12 17.43 7.24
C TYR A 241 10.30 18.79 7.92
N ASP A 242 11.32 19.53 7.47
CA ASP A 242 11.55 20.95 7.81
C ASP A 242 11.57 21.78 6.53
N ALA A 243 10.71 22.80 6.45
CA ALA A 243 10.60 23.63 5.24
C ALA A 243 11.91 24.36 4.90
N GLY A 244 12.74 24.67 5.89
CA GLY A 244 14.06 25.29 5.69
C GLY A 244 15.06 24.35 5.06
N GLU A 245 15.08 23.08 5.44
CA GLU A 245 15.97 22.05 4.90
C GLU A 245 15.62 21.64 3.46
N PHE A 246 14.34 21.72 3.11
CA PHE A 246 13.81 21.39 1.78
C PHE A 246 13.58 22.62 0.91
N SER A 247 14.14 23.77 1.29
CA SER A 247 14.13 25.03 0.55
C SER A 247 15.53 25.34 0.06
N VAL A 248 15.71 25.42 -1.25
CA VAL A 248 16.99 25.65 -1.92
C VAL A 248 17.03 27.06 -2.46
N ARG A 249 18.11 27.80 -2.17
CA ARG A 249 18.32 29.15 -2.67
C ARG A 249 19.13 29.12 -3.94
N ALA A 250 18.85 30.03 -4.85
CA ALA A 250 19.61 30.23 -6.09
C ALA A 250 19.69 28.98 -6.98
N VAL A 251 18.53 28.46 -7.37
CA VAL A 251 18.44 27.37 -8.35
C VAL A 251 18.38 27.97 -9.76
N PHE A 252 19.42 27.72 -10.54
CA PHE A 252 19.46 28.11 -11.96
C PHE A 252 19.35 26.85 -12.81
N LEU A 253 18.20 26.66 -13.43
CA LEU A 253 17.94 25.56 -14.35
C LEU A 253 18.18 25.99 -15.81
N ASP A 254 19.25 26.70 -16.03
CA ASP A 254 19.71 27.25 -17.31
C ASP A 254 20.68 26.31 -18.07
N GLY A 255 20.46 25.01 -17.98
CA GLY A 255 21.31 23.97 -18.57
C GLY A 255 22.42 23.50 -17.63
N THR A 256 22.59 24.09 -16.45
CA THR A 256 23.47 23.59 -15.39
C THR A 256 22.72 22.62 -14.48
N ARG A 257 23.44 21.66 -13.92
CA ARG A 257 22.84 20.68 -12.99
C ARG A 257 22.43 21.39 -11.69
N PRO A 258 21.17 21.35 -11.30
CA PRO A 258 20.68 21.95 -10.04
C PRO A 258 20.95 21.00 -8.85
N ALA A 259 22.25 20.80 -8.51
CA ALA A 259 22.67 19.75 -7.56
C ALA A 259 21.95 19.83 -6.23
N ASP A 260 21.87 21.01 -5.62
CA ASP A 260 21.25 21.20 -4.30
C ASP A 260 19.75 20.86 -4.32
N LEU A 261 19.05 21.15 -5.43
CA LEU A 261 17.65 20.80 -5.57
C LEU A 261 17.44 19.30 -5.79
N VAL A 262 18.31 18.67 -6.59
CA VAL A 262 18.31 17.21 -6.77
C VAL A 262 18.53 16.51 -5.43
N ASP A 263 19.49 16.99 -4.63
CA ASP A 263 19.77 16.45 -3.30
C ASP A 263 18.61 16.66 -2.34
N ALA A 264 17.97 17.84 -2.36
CA ALA A 264 16.78 18.10 -1.53
C ALA A 264 15.61 17.15 -1.88
N VAL A 265 15.32 16.95 -3.17
CA VAL A 265 14.26 16.02 -3.61
C VAL A 265 14.60 14.58 -3.23
N THR A 266 15.87 14.19 -3.38
CA THR A 266 16.34 12.84 -3.03
C THR A 266 16.22 12.57 -1.53
N ARG A 267 16.65 13.52 -0.69
CA ARG A 267 16.48 13.44 0.76
C ARG A 267 15.00 13.41 1.17
N PHE A 268 14.17 14.24 0.53
CA PHE A 268 12.74 14.22 0.78
C PHE A 268 12.10 12.85 0.44
N ALA A 269 12.50 12.24 -0.67
CA ALA A 269 12.02 10.92 -1.06
C ALA A 269 12.40 9.81 -0.06
N ALA A 270 13.52 9.99 0.65
CA ALA A 270 13.99 9.05 1.68
C ALA A 270 13.32 9.24 3.06
N LEU A 271 12.57 10.31 3.29
CA LEU A 271 11.86 10.49 4.54
C LEU A 271 10.81 9.40 4.76
N PRO A 272 10.65 8.90 6.00
CA PRO A 272 9.53 8.04 6.36
C PRO A 272 8.21 8.77 6.09
N ARG A 273 7.41 8.24 5.19
CA ARG A 273 6.14 8.85 4.79
C ARG A 273 4.99 7.90 5.08
N PRO A 274 3.88 8.41 5.65
CA PRO A 274 2.68 7.60 5.81
C PRO A 274 2.09 7.25 4.44
N LEU A 275 1.48 6.07 4.35
CA LEU A 275 0.80 5.63 3.13
C LEU A 275 -0.26 6.66 2.70
N PRO A 276 -0.30 7.05 1.43
CA PRO A 276 -1.36 7.89 0.89
C PRO A 276 -2.74 7.25 1.05
N ALA A 277 -3.80 8.05 0.96
CA ALA A 277 -5.15 7.50 0.96
C ALA A 277 -5.35 6.56 -0.23
N GLY A 278 -5.91 5.38 -0.01
CA GLY A 278 -6.08 4.33 -1.04
C GLY A 278 -4.84 3.47 -1.31
N ALA A 279 -3.64 3.86 -0.86
CA ALA A 279 -2.41 3.10 -1.10
C ALA A 279 -2.40 1.76 -0.36
N GLU A 280 -2.96 1.70 0.84
CA GLU A 280 -3.06 0.46 1.61
C GLU A 280 -3.87 -0.60 0.87
N ALA A 281 -5.03 -0.22 0.33
CA ALA A 281 -5.86 -1.12 -0.45
C ALA A 281 -5.16 -1.59 -1.73
N ALA A 282 -4.48 -0.68 -2.45
CA ALA A 282 -3.75 -1.01 -3.67
C ALA A 282 -2.56 -1.95 -3.39
N LEU A 283 -1.84 -1.74 -2.27
CA LEU A 283 -0.74 -2.60 -1.86
C LEU A 283 -1.22 -3.98 -1.40
N THR A 284 -2.32 -4.03 -0.66
CA THR A 284 -2.97 -5.30 -0.29
C THR A 284 -3.38 -6.08 -1.53
N ALA A 285 -4.00 -5.42 -2.50
CA ALA A 285 -4.39 -6.04 -3.75
C ALA A 285 -3.18 -6.53 -4.57
N LEU A 286 -2.03 -5.80 -4.56
CA LEU A 286 -0.80 -6.29 -5.19
C LEU A 286 -0.32 -7.59 -4.53
N ARG A 287 -0.41 -7.72 -3.21
CA ARG A 287 0.13 -8.87 -2.46
C ARG A 287 -0.81 -10.07 -2.43
N GLU A 288 -2.10 -9.85 -2.23
CA GLU A 288 -3.11 -10.90 -2.04
C GLU A 288 -3.68 -11.41 -3.36
N ASP A 289 -3.84 -10.53 -4.36
CA ASP A 289 -4.42 -10.86 -5.67
C ASP A 289 -3.35 -11.12 -6.73
N TRP A 290 -2.09 -11.32 -6.35
CA TRP A 290 -1.02 -11.57 -7.28
C TRP A 290 -1.21 -12.93 -7.99
N ARG A 291 -1.33 -12.88 -9.32
CA ARG A 291 -1.58 -14.09 -10.16
C ARG A 291 -0.45 -14.41 -11.12
N LEU A 292 0.46 -13.47 -11.34
CA LEU A 292 1.57 -13.64 -12.27
C LEU A 292 2.75 -14.36 -11.58
N LEU A 293 2.52 -15.64 -11.27
CA LEU A 293 3.49 -16.49 -10.59
C LEU A 293 4.50 -17.06 -11.60
N ASN A 294 5.75 -17.23 -11.18
CA ASN A 294 6.69 -18.08 -11.89
C ASN A 294 6.47 -19.56 -11.51
N LEU A 295 7.07 -20.48 -12.28
CA LEU A 295 6.96 -21.92 -12.03
C LEU A 295 7.34 -22.32 -10.59
N GLU A 296 8.35 -21.69 -10.01
CA GLU A 296 8.80 -21.99 -8.64
C GLU A 296 7.79 -21.50 -7.60
N GLU A 297 7.25 -20.31 -7.78
CA GLU A 297 6.20 -19.74 -6.92
C GLU A 297 4.90 -20.54 -7.02
N GLU A 298 4.54 -20.95 -8.24
CA GLU A 298 3.38 -21.81 -8.50
C GLU A 298 3.56 -23.16 -7.80
N LEU A 299 4.70 -23.80 -7.97
CA LEU A 299 5.04 -25.04 -7.29
C LEU A 299 5.04 -24.90 -5.76
N ALA A 300 5.55 -23.78 -5.24
CA ALA A 300 5.53 -23.50 -3.82
C ALA A 300 4.13 -23.26 -3.27
N ARG A 301 3.25 -22.62 -4.09
CA ARG A 301 1.84 -22.42 -3.77
C ARG A 301 1.10 -23.76 -3.72
N GLU A 302 1.28 -24.59 -4.74
CA GLU A 302 0.64 -25.90 -4.81
C GLU A 302 1.08 -26.81 -3.64
N ARG A 303 2.37 -26.81 -3.30
CA ARG A 303 2.88 -27.55 -2.13
C ARG A 303 2.23 -27.09 -0.83
N ARG A 304 2.03 -25.77 -0.64
CA ARG A 304 1.32 -25.25 0.54
C ARG A 304 -0.14 -25.68 0.57
N LEU A 305 -0.84 -25.64 -0.57
CA LEU A 305 -2.21 -26.11 -0.66
C LEU A 305 -2.31 -27.60 -0.33
N VAL A 306 -1.41 -28.44 -0.84
CA VAL A 306 -1.35 -29.87 -0.51
C VAL A 306 -1.16 -30.09 0.99
N SER A 307 -0.26 -29.31 1.63
CA SER A 307 -0.04 -29.38 3.09
C SER A 307 -1.30 -29.02 3.87
N LEU A 308 -1.98 -27.92 3.50
CA LEU A 308 -3.22 -27.49 4.13
C LEU A 308 -4.34 -28.53 3.98
N TYR A 309 -4.47 -29.13 2.80
CA TYR A 309 -5.46 -30.19 2.57
C TYR A 309 -5.14 -31.46 3.37
N ALA A 310 -3.85 -31.82 3.51
CA ALA A 310 -3.43 -32.94 4.34
C ALA A 310 -3.80 -32.70 5.81
N GLU A 311 -3.50 -31.52 6.35
CA GLU A 311 -3.87 -31.14 7.73
C GLU A 311 -5.40 -31.15 7.94
N ALA A 312 -6.17 -30.62 6.96
CA ALA A 312 -7.62 -30.63 7.02
C ALA A 312 -8.20 -32.06 6.99
N LEU A 313 -7.62 -32.94 6.17
CA LEU A 313 -8.00 -34.36 6.10
C LEU A 313 -7.72 -35.08 7.42
N GLU A 314 -6.55 -34.83 8.04
CA GLU A 314 -6.20 -35.40 9.33
C GLU A 314 -7.15 -34.92 10.43
N ALA A 315 -7.49 -33.61 10.45
CA ALA A 315 -8.47 -33.07 11.38
C ALA A 315 -9.86 -33.68 11.20
N MET A 316 -10.30 -33.87 9.92
CA MET A 316 -11.57 -34.54 9.62
C MET A 316 -11.58 -36.02 10.04
N THR A 317 -10.49 -36.75 9.81
CA THR A 317 -10.39 -38.16 10.22
C THR A 317 -10.40 -38.29 11.74
N THR A 318 -9.68 -37.43 12.45
CA THR A 318 -9.70 -37.39 13.92
C THR A 318 -11.09 -37.07 14.45
N SER A 319 -11.76 -36.07 13.85
CA SER A 319 -13.14 -35.72 14.22
C SER A 319 -14.11 -36.87 13.98
N ARG A 320 -14.02 -37.54 12.83
CA ARG A 320 -14.85 -38.71 12.50
C ARG A 320 -14.63 -39.85 13.54
N ASP A 321 -13.38 -40.12 13.91
CA ASP A 321 -13.10 -41.22 14.84
C ASP A 321 -13.61 -40.87 16.25
N LEU A 322 -13.53 -39.64 16.69
CA LEU A 322 -14.15 -39.15 17.93
C LEU A 322 -15.67 -39.30 17.92
N TYR A 323 -16.32 -38.95 16.80
CA TYR A 323 -17.79 -39.12 16.66
C TYR A 323 -18.18 -40.60 16.67
N ARG A 324 -17.36 -41.49 16.06
CA ARG A 324 -17.62 -42.92 16.09
C ARG A 324 -17.52 -43.48 17.51
N GLU A 325 -16.47 -43.13 18.24
CA GLU A 325 -16.27 -43.52 19.63
C GLU A 325 -17.43 -43.04 20.54
N ALA A 326 -17.81 -41.78 20.36
CA ALA A 326 -18.98 -41.22 21.07
C ALA A 326 -20.29 -41.97 20.77
N ALA A 327 -20.50 -42.36 19.50
CA ALA A 327 -21.67 -43.14 19.10
C ALA A 327 -21.66 -44.56 19.65
N GLU A 328 -20.50 -45.22 19.64
CA GLU A 328 -20.29 -46.53 20.24
C GLU A 328 -20.57 -46.49 21.76
N SER A 329 -20.00 -45.54 22.48
CA SER A 329 -20.26 -45.35 23.91
C SER A 329 -21.73 -45.03 24.22
N ALA A 330 -22.40 -44.26 23.40
CA ALA A 330 -23.82 -43.97 23.55
C ALA A 330 -24.67 -45.24 23.32
N HIS A 331 -24.28 -46.08 22.35
CA HIS A 331 -24.96 -47.34 22.07
C HIS A 331 -24.80 -48.34 23.21
N GLU A 332 -23.58 -48.48 23.78
CA GLU A 332 -23.31 -49.31 24.94
C GLU A 332 -24.13 -48.86 26.16
N ALA A 333 -24.19 -47.54 26.44
CA ALA A 333 -24.99 -46.99 27.52
C ALA A 333 -26.46 -47.29 27.35
N LEU A 334 -26.97 -47.17 26.13
CA LEU A 334 -28.37 -47.45 25.79
C LEU A 334 -28.72 -48.93 25.92
N THR A 335 -27.78 -49.80 25.57
CA THR A 335 -27.89 -51.26 25.72
C THR A 335 -27.90 -51.67 27.20
N ALA A 336 -27.02 -51.11 28.00
CA ALA A 336 -26.96 -51.31 29.45
C ALA A 336 -28.26 -50.83 30.14
N TYR A 337 -28.78 -49.65 29.72
CA TYR A 337 -30.04 -49.13 30.23
C TYR A 337 -31.21 -50.06 29.92
N ARG A 338 -31.30 -50.60 28.68
CA ARG A 338 -32.35 -51.56 28.28
C ARG A 338 -32.22 -52.86 29.03
N GLY A 339 -30.99 -53.38 29.26
CA GLY A 339 -30.74 -54.55 30.07
C GLY A 339 -31.16 -54.38 31.54
N ALA A 340 -30.87 -53.25 32.13
CA ALA A 340 -31.28 -52.90 33.50
C ALA A 340 -32.81 -52.74 33.61
N ALA A 341 -33.45 -52.16 32.62
CA ALA A 341 -34.90 -52.02 32.57
C ALA A 341 -35.65 -53.35 32.38
N GLY A 342 -35.03 -54.28 31.64
CA GLY A 342 -35.54 -55.67 31.47
C GLY A 342 -35.37 -56.56 32.71
N ALA A 343 -34.35 -56.33 33.55
CA ALA A 343 -34.09 -57.04 34.81
C ALA A 343 -34.96 -56.56 36.00
N SER A 344 -35.53 -55.35 35.92
CA SER A 344 -36.41 -54.79 36.94
C SER A 344 -37.88 -55.11 36.61
N GLY A 345 -38.19 -56.39 36.72
CA GLY A 345 -39.58 -56.84 36.71
C GLY A 345 -40.40 -56.13 37.76
N VAL A 346 -41.38 -55.37 37.29
CA VAL A 346 -42.60 -54.90 37.96
C VAL A 346 -42.46 -54.72 39.49
N ARG A 347 -42.01 -53.56 39.90
CA ARG A 347 -42.34 -53.03 41.23
C ARG A 347 -42.98 -51.68 41.06
N ALA A 348 -44.27 -51.64 41.31
CA ALA A 348 -45.11 -50.46 41.28
C ALA A 348 -44.50 -49.44 42.28
N LEU A 349 -44.06 -48.28 41.75
CA LEU A 349 -43.64 -47.12 42.54
C LEU A 349 -44.84 -46.17 42.77
N PRO A 350 -44.94 -45.54 43.95
CA PRO A 350 -46.01 -44.58 44.25
C PRO A 350 -45.88 -43.31 43.38
N PRO A 351 -47.01 -42.60 43.13
CA PRO A 351 -47.05 -41.41 42.29
C PRO A 351 -46.47 -40.22 43.03
N GLY A 352 -45.33 -39.71 42.58
CA GLY A 352 -44.79 -38.45 43.13
C GLY A 352 -43.34 -38.17 42.70
N THR A 353 -43.18 -37.38 41.68
CA THR A 353 -42.11 -36.53 41.19
C THR A 353 -41.76 -36.85 39.72
N PRO A 354 -41.87 -35.91 38.78
CA PRO A 354 -41.49 -36.15 37.39
C PRO A 354 -39.95 -36.25 37.31
N ALA A 355 -39.47 -37.43 36.96
CA ALA A 355 -38.06 -37.64 36.62
C ALA A 355 -37.73 -36.83 35.35
N PRO A 356 -36.59 -36.13 35.27
CA PRO A 356 -36.22 -35.39 34.07
C PRO A 356 -36.07 -36.36 32.90
N SER A 357 -36.70 -36.01 31.78
CA SER A 357 -36.73 -36.85 30.60
C SER A 357 -35.32 -37.13 30.08
N PRO A 358 -35.05 -38.34 29.50
CA PRO A 358 -33.74 -38.69 28.95
C PRO A 358 -33.20 -37.66 27.92
N MET A 359 -34.11 -36.96 27.22
CA MET A 359 -33.82 -35.87 26.30
C MET A 359 -33.18 -34.65 27.01
N GLN A 360 -33.57 -34.34 28.24
CA GLN A 360 -33.01 -33.23 29.01
C GLN A 360 -31.61 -33.54 29.54
N GLN A 361 -31.28 -34.81 29.73
CA GLN A 361 -29.93 -35.23 30.09
C GLN A 361 -28.98 -35.20 28.89
N LEU A 362 -29.42 -35.59 27.71
CA LEU A 362 -28.68 -35.48 26.46
C LEU A 362 -28.40 -34.02 26.08
N THR A 363 -29.36 -33.13 26.23
CA THR A 363 -29.15 -31.69 25.97
C THR A 363 -28.13 -31.11 26.93
N ARG A 364 -28.10 -31.47 28.22
CA ARG A 364 -27.08 -31.01 29.17
C ARG A 364 -25.68 -31.53 28.90
N THR A 365 -25.54 -32.75 28.39
CA THR A 365 -24.25 -33.32 27.96
C THR A 365 -23.78 -32.67 26.68
N PHE A 366 -24.64 -32.38 25.73
CA PHE A 366 -24.28 -31.62 24.51
C PHE A 366 -23.88 -30.16 24.81
N GLU A 367 -24.53 -29.51 25.74
CA GLU A 367 -24.14 -28.17 26.17
C GLU A 367 -22.79 -28.18 26.87
N ARG A 368 -22.45 -29.17 27.69
CA ARG A 368 -21.14 -29.31 28.29
C ARG A 368 -20.01 -29.53 27.27
N LEU A 369 -20.28 -30.32 26.23
CA LEU A 369 -19.34 -30.54 25.12
C LEU A 369 -19.14 -29.26 24.28
N ARG A 370 -20.22 -28.49 24.08
CA ARG A 370 -20.16 -27.22 23.32
C ARG A 370 -19.44 -26.10 24.06
N PHE A 371 -19.45 -26.10 25.38
CA PHE A 371 -18.69 -25.14 26.21
C PHE A 371 -17.25 -25.59 26.49
N GLY A 372 -16.93 -26.88 26.41
CA GLY A 372 -15.59 -27.42 26.62
C GLY A 372 -14.62 -27.11 25.47
N SER A 373 -15.11 -26.92 24.25
CA SER A 373 -14.28 -26.63 23.08
C SER A 373 -13.88 -25.14 22.94
N ARG A 374 -14.41 -24.23 23.79
CA ARG A 374 -14.09 -22.80 23.74
C ARG A 374 -12.96 -22.36 24.66
N ALA A 375 -12.33 -23.28 25.42
CA ALA A 375 -11.34 -22.95 26.46
C ALA A 375 -9.89 -23.40 26.11
N ARG A 376 -9.49 -23.36 24.84
CA ARG A 376 -8.05 -23.45 24.49
C ARG A 376 -7.70 -22.47 23.36
N ARG A 377 -7.69 -21.18 23.69
CA ARG A 377 -6.82 -20.24 23.02
C ARG A 377 -5.48 -20.27 23.76
N PRO A 378 -4.34 -20.51 23.09
CA PRO A 378 -3.05 -20.30 23.69
C PRO A 378 -2.86 -18.80 23.92
N SER A 379 -2.68 -18.41 25.19
CA SER A 379 -2.18 -17.10 25.56
C SER A 379 -0.73 -16.98 25.10
N PRO A 380 -0.30 -15.83 24.59
CA PRO A 380 1.12 -15.56 24.40
C PRO A 380 1.74 -15.31 25.79
N ALA A 381 2.47 -16.27 26.29
CA ALA A 381 3.36 -16.10 27.43
C ALA A 381 4.60 -15.36 26.95
N GLY A 382 4.88 -14.24 27.58
CA GLY A 382 6.06 -13.44 27.32
C GLY A 382 6.23 -12.31 28.28
N GLU A 383 6.27 -12.57 29.55
CA GLU A 383 6.83 -11.62 30.52
C GLU A 383 8.18 -12.15 31.02
N GLY A 384 9.22 -11.51 30.45
CA GLY A 384 10.61 -11.72 30.82
C GLY A 384 10.88 -11.19 32.24
N ARG A 385 11.30 -12.08 33.05
CA ARG A 385 11.90 -11.85 34.36
C ARG A 385 13.11 -10.91 34.22
N ARG A 386 13.04 -9.73 34.80
CA ARG A 386 14.20 -8.88 35.07
C ARG A 386 15.12 -9.60 36.04
N ALA A 387 16.31 -9.95 35.57
CA ALA A 387 17.44 -10.29 36.41
C ALA A 387 18.20 -9.02 36.73
N ALA A 388 18.31 -8.71 37.99
CA ALA A 388 19.14 -7.64 38.54
C ALA A 388 20.62 -8.01 38.38
N LEU A 389 21.40 -7.10 37.82
CA LEU A 389 22.86 -7.13 37.86
C LEU A 389 23.33 -6.34 39.09
N PRO A 390 24.35 -6.83 39.82
CA PRO A 390 24.92 -6.10 40.94
C PRO A 390 25.89 -4.99 40.48
N ALA A 391 25.85 -3.91 41.22
CA ALA A 391 26.79 -2.79 41.11
C ALA A 391 28.21 -3.26 41.40
N ALA A 392 29.17 -2.85 40.59
CA ALA A 392 30.58 -2.89 40.91
C ALA A 392 31.16 -1.48 40.89
N ASP A 393 31.83 -1.21 42.00
CA ASP A 393 32.38 0.05 42.46
C ASP A 393 33.37 0.70 41.47
N ALA A 394 33.32 2.01 41.56
CA ALA A 394 34.30 2.92 41.02
C ALA A 394 35.62 2.86 41.79
N GLN A 395 36.73 2.90 41.12
CA GLN A 395 37.96 3.48 41.65
C GLN A 395 38.64 4.37 40.59
N SER A 396 38.73 5.59 41.02
CA SER A 396 39.49 6.68 40.46
C SER A 396 40.99 6.39 40.41
N THR A 397 41.71 6.80 39.36
CA THR A 397 43.06 7.33 39.47
C THR A 397 43.31 8.44 38.47
N SER A 398 43.55 9.60 38.97
CA SER A 398 44.23 10.78 38.54
C SER A 398 45.60 10.50 37.90
N SER A 399 45.99 11.21 36.89
CA SER A 399 47.24 11.97 36.74
C SER A 399 47.35 12.53 35.33
N GLY A 400 47.47 13.85 35.26
CA GLY A 400 48.00 14.60 34.15
C GLY A 400 49.55 14.49 34.07
N PRO A 401 50.29 15.21 33.24
CA PRO A 401 50.09 16.65 32.90
C PRO A 401 49.67 16.93 31.46
#